data_18325e9dd032c68c4c4051888a357e96
#
_entry.id   18325e9dd032c68c4c4051888a357e96
#
_cell.length_a   1.000
_cell.length_b   1.000
_cell.length_c   1.000
_cell.angle_alpha   90.00
_cell.angle_beta   90.00
_cell.angle_gamma   90.00
#
_symmetry.space_group_name_H-M   'P 1'
#
loop_
_entity.id
_entity.type
_entity.pdbx_description
1 polymer ?
#
loop_
_entity_poly.entity_id
_entity_poly.type
_entity_poly.pdbx_seq_one_letter_code
_entity_poly.pdbx_strand_id
1 'polypeptide(L)'
;MTELSIPELSLVLLVGVTGSGKSTFARAHFKPTEVISSDFCRGLVADDENDQSATPAAFELLRFIVGQRLKAGRLTVVDATNVQPEARRDLVLLAREYDVLPVAIVLDLPERLCAERNAQRPDRDFGPHVIRRQRQQLRRHRNGLSREGFRTVHVLSTPDEVQAATITRAKLFNDLRHESGPFDVIGDVHGCLPELEQLLDKLGYAIDRDGAGRPVNASHPTRRAIFLGDLVDRGPDTPGVLRLVMGMVAAGTAFCVPGNHEAKLLKALRGKNVKRSHGLDASMEQLDAEPEEFRARVDRFIDGLISHYVLDGGRLVVAHAGLIERYHGRASGRVREFCLYGQTTGETDEYGLPVRYPWAQEYRGQALVLYGHTPVPETEWLNNTLCLDTGCVFGGRLSALNYPERTVVSVPATRVYHPPAKPFPVSAPSAGSPAHREPDVLNIEDVSGSRVIETGYLPRVGVREAHAAAALEVMSRFALDPRWLLY
;
A
#
# COMPACT_ATOMS: atom_id res chain seq x y z
N MET A 1 34.24 3.43 -3.84
CA MET A 1 33.02 3.60 -4.68
C MET A 1 31.94 4.19 -3.77
N THR A 2 31.28 5.26 -4.18
CA THR A 2 30.20 5.90 -3.41
C THR A 2 28.87 5.37 -3.94
N GLU A 3 28.29 4.39 -3.24
CA GLU A 3 27.01 3.81 -3.62
C GLU A 3 25.85 4.67 -3.10
N LEU A 4 24.94 5.05 -4.00
CA LEU A 4 23.73 5.81 -3.70
C LEU A 4 22.52 4.90 -3.91
N SER A 5 21.98 4.35 -2.82
CA SER A 5 20.77 3.54 -2.90
C SER A 5 19.53 4.44 -2.93
N ILE A 6 18.70 4.26 -3.95
CA ILE A 6 17.41 4.95 -4.10
C ILE A 6 16.28 3.94 -4.29
N PRO A 7 15.05 4.20 -3.84
CA PRO A 7 13.93 3.34 -4.17
C PRO A 7 13.66 3.30 -5.68
N GLU A 8 13.33 2.12 -6.20
CA GLU A 8 12.99 1.93 -7.62
C GLU A 8 11.81 2.82 -8.04
N LEU A 9 10.86 3.06 -7.15
CA LEU A 9 9.81 4.06 -7.30
C LEU A 9 10.12 5.25 -6.39
N SER A 10 10.71 6.30 -6.95
CA SER A 10 11.05 7.53 -6.22
C SER A 10 10.98 8.77 -7.11
N LEU A 11 10.80 9.92 -6.46
CA LEU A 11 11.05 11.23 -7.06
C LEU A 11 12.41 11.71 -6.58
N VAL A 12 13.39 11.72 -7.48
CA VAL A 12 14.76 12.17 -7.19
C VAL A 12 14.89 13.64 -7.55
N LEU A 13 15.26 14.49 -6.59
CA LEU A 13 15.62 15.87 -6.82
C LEU A 13 17.14 16.00 -6.82
N LEU A 14 17.71 16.43 -7.95
CA LEU A 14 19.10 16.90 -7.99
C LEU A 14 19.14 18.30 -7.36
N VAL A 15 20.02 18.48 -6.39
CA VAL A 15 20.16 19.73 -5.65
C VAL A 15 21.60 20.21 -5.79
N GLY A 16 21.81 21.45 -6.23
CA GLY A 16 23.15 21.97 -6.37
C GLY A 16 23.17 23.28 -7.18
N VAL A 17 24.24 24.04 -7.03
CA VAL A 17 24.39 25.33 -7.72
C VAL A 17 24.59 25.15 -9.23
N THR A 18 24.42 26.19 -9.99
CA THR A 18 24.80 26.24 -11.42
C THR A 18 26.27 25.87 -11.56
N GLY A 19 26.61 25.05 -12.56
CA GLY A 19 27.99 24.54 -12.74
C GLY A 19 28.40 23.35 -11.86
N SER A 20 27.53 22.87 -10.93
CA SER A 20 27.86 21.70 -10.08
C SER A 20 27.84 20.36 -10.81
N GLY A 21 27.38 20.30 -12.07
CA GLY A 21 27.37 19.08 -12.88
C GLY A 21 26.11 18.22 -12.79
N LYS A 22 24.99 18.76 -12.28
CA LYS A 22 23.71 18.02 -12.14
C LYS A 22 23.25 17.35 -13.43
N SER A 23 23.18 18.09 -14.52
CA SER A 23 22.72 17.54 -15.82
C SER A 23 23.65 16.47 -16.38
N THR A 24 24.97 16.59 -16.13
CA THR A 24 25.96 15.57 -16.48
C THR A 24 25.74 14.30 -15.62
N PHE A 25 25.58 14.49 -14.32
CA PHE A 25 25.26 13.41 -13.40
C PHE A 25 23.95 12.70 -13.77
N ALA A 26 22.89 13.49 -14.07
CA ALA A 26 21.60 12.94 -14.50
C ALA A 26 21.76 12.05 -15.76
N ARG A 27 22.45 12.54 -16.77
CA ARG A 27 22.68 11.78 -18.02
C ARG A 27 23.55 10.54 -17.82
N ALA A 28 24.48 10.54 -16.87
CA ALA A 28 25.34 9.39 -16.59
C ALA A 28 24.62 8.25 -15.87
N HIS A 29 23.60 8.56 -15.04
CA HIS A 29 23.00 7.59 -14.12
C HIS A 29 21.53 7.26 -14.38
N PHE A 30 20.83 8.06 -15.17
CA PHE A 30 19.40 7.91 -15.42
C PHE A 30 19.08 7.87 -16.92
N LYS A 31 17.98 7.22 -17.26
CA LYS A 31 17.49 7.22 -18.64
C LYS A 31 17.03 8.63 -19.03
N PRO A 32 17.21 9.05 -20.31
CA PRO A 32 16.73 10.35 -20.76
C PRO A 32 15.24 10.60 -20.43
N THR A 33 14.41 9.56 -20.53
CA THR A 33 12.98 9.64 -20.21
C THR A 33 12.67 9.76 -18.73
N GLU A 34 13.61 9.49 -17.82
CA GLU A 34 13.44 9.63 -16.38
C GLU A 34 13.76 11.06 -15.92
N VAL A 35 14.54 11.81 -16.70
CA VAL A 35 15.04 13.15 -16.33
C VAL A 35 14.14 14.24 -16.90
N ILE A 36 13.60 15.05 -16.01
CA ILE A 36 12.81 16.24 -16.36
C ILE A 36 13.61 17.47 -15.95
N SER A 37 14.12 18.19 -16.95
CA SER A 37 14.95 19.38 -16.77
C SER A 37 14.10 20.64 -16.76
N SER A 38 14.34 21.55 -15.82
CA SER A 38 13.70 22.87 -15.81
C SER A 38 14.09 23.73 -17.02
N ASP A 39 15.32 23.56 -17.49
CA ASP A 39 15.82 24.29 -18.65
C ASP A 39 15.14 23.79 -19.93
N PHE A 40 15.05 22.48 -20.11
CA PHE A 40 14.32 21.87 -21.23
C PHE A 40 12.85 22.29 -21.24
N CYS A 41 12.17 22.28 -20.08
CA CYS A 41 10.80 22.75 -19.98
C CYS A 41 10.69 24.24 -20.35
N ARG A 42 11.70 25.05 -20.03
CA ARG A 42 11.73 26.47 -20.42
C ARG A 42 11.87 26.63 -21.92
N GLY A 43 12.76 25.86 -22.56
CA GLY A 43 12.88 25.80 -24.02
C GLY A 43 11.57 25.40 -24.71
N LEU A 44 10.82 24.45 -24.15
CA LEU A 44 9.51 24.05 -24.70
C LEU A 44 8.45 25.16 -24.60
N VAL A 45 8.56 26.06 -23.64
CA VAL A 45 7.58 27.14 -23.41
C VAL A 45 7.93 28.40 -24.16
N ALA A 46 9.23 28.74 -24.32
CA ALA A 46 9.69 30.03 -24.80
C ALA A 46 10.67 29.94 -25.99
N ASP A 47 10.89 28.75 -26.55
CA ASP A 47 11.90 28.49 -27.59
C ASP A 47 13.34 28.87 -27.17
N ASP A 48 13.55 29.21 -25.88
CA ASP A 48 14.86 29.56 -25.32
C ASP A 48 14.98 28.98 -23.88
N GLU A 49 15.94 28.08 -23.67
CA GLU A 49 16.22 27.51 -22.35
C GLU A 49 16.73 28.56 -21.31
N ASN A 50 17.19 29.71 -21.78
CA ASN A 50 17.75 30.79 -20.95
C ASN A 50 16.73 31.89 -20.61
N ASP A 51 15.55 31.91 -21.23
CA ASP A 51 14.53 32.92 -20.92
C ASP A 51 13.99 32.73 -19.48
N GLN A 52 14.54 33.55 -18.57
CA GLN A 52 14.13 33.48 -17.15
C GLN A 52 12.70 33.97 -16.91
N SER A 53 12.11 34.75 -17.84
CA SER A 53 10.73 35.20 -17.73
C SER A 53 9.73 34.06 -17.84
N ALA A 54 10.05 33.01 -18.59
CA ALA A 54 9.26 31.77 -18.75
C ALA A 54 9.38 30.80 -17.58
N THR A 55 10.18 31.08 -16.55
CA THR A 55 10.42 30.16 -15.42
C THR A 55 9.13 29.67 -14.74
N PRO A 56 8.12 30.52 -14.42
CA PRO A 56 6.89 30.06 -13.82
C PRO A 56 6.17 28.99 -14.66
N ALA A 57 5.97 29.26 -15.95
CA ALA A 57 5.31 28.33 -16.87
C ALA A 57 6.11 27.05 -17.09
N ALA A 58 7.45 27.13 -17.16
CA ALA A 58 8.34 25.97 -17.23
C ALA A 58 8.20 25.06 -16.01
N PHE A 59 8.05 25.60 -14.80
CA PHE A 59 7.83 24.80 -13.60
C PHE A 59 6.41 24.24 -13.52
N GLU A 60 5.40 24.88 -14.08
CA GLU A 60 4.06 24.31 -14.22
C GLU A 60 4.10 23.09 -15.13
N LEU A 61 4.73 23.19 -16.30
CA LEU A 61 4.92 22.10 -17.23
C LEU A 61 5.71 20.96 -16.59
N LEU A 62 6.81 21.28 -15.90
CA LEU A 62 7.64 20.31 -15.17
C LEU A 62 6.80 19.54 -14.15
N ARG A 63 6.03 20.23 -13.30
CA ARG A 63 5.17 19.60 -12.30
C ARG A 63 4.12 18.70 -12.94
N PHE A 64 3.52 19.14 -14.05
CA PHE A 64 2.56 18.33 -14.79
C PHE A 64 3.18 17.01 -15.27
N ILE A 65 4.33 17.06 -15.95
CA ILE A 65 5.02 15.88 -16.46
C ILE A 65 5.44 14.95 -15.30
N VAL A 66 6.03 15.52 -14.24
CA VAL A 66 6.42 14.78 -13.04
C VAL A 66 5.19 14.05 -12.46
N GLY A 67 4.07 14.76 -12.27
CA GLY A 67 2.82 14.17 -11.74
C GLY A 67 2.32 13.00 -12.57
N GLN A 68 2.28 13.11 -13.91
CA GLN A 68 1.86 12.03 -14.79
C GLN A 68 2.79 10.80 -14.68
N ARG A 69 4.10 11.02 -14.55
CA ARG A 69 5.06 9.93 -14.38
C ARG A 69 4.93 9.23 -13.03
N LEU A 70 4.76 10.00 -11.94
CA LEU A 70 4.54 9.44 -10.60
C LEU A 70 3.21 8.69 -10.52
N LYS A 71 2.16 9.20 -11.16
CA LYS A 71 0.87 8.49 -11.30
C LYS A 71 1.05 7.14 -11.99
N ALA A 72 1.85 7.10 -13.05
CA ALA A 72 2.17 5.88 -13.80
C ALA A 72 3.20 4.96 -13.09
N GLY A 73 3.59 5.24 -11.83
CA GLY A 73 4.58 4.43 -11.09
C GLY A 73 5.98 4.46 -11.70
N ARG A 74 6.42 5.61 -12.26
CA ARG A 74 7.71 5.74 -12.92
C ARG A 74 8.69 6.55 -12.07
N LEU A 75 9.92 6.00 -11.90
CA LEU A 75 11.04 6.77 -11.37
C LEU A 75 11.16 8.08 -12.14
N THR A 76 11.29 9.19 -11.43
CA THR A 76 11.40 10.51 -12.03
C THR A 76 12.50 11.32 -11.36
N VAL A 77 13.32 11.98 -12.16
CA VAL A 77 14.44 12.82 -11.71
C VAL A 77 14.17 14.25 -12.13
N VAL A 78 14.22 15.19 -11.20
CA VAL A 78 14.12 16.61 -11.49
C VAL A 78 15.51 17.22 -11.55
N ASP A 79 15.91 17.66 -12.73
CA ASP A 79 17.16 18.39 -12.97
C ASP A 79 16.89 19.89 -12.96
N ALA A 80 17.04 20.49 -11.79
CA ALA A 80 16.98 21.92 -11.55
C ALA A 80 17.96 22.27 -10.41
N THR A 81 18.19 23.57 -10.14
CA THR A 81 19.10 23.95 -9.04
C THR A 81 18.59 23.50 -7.68
N ASN A 82 17.28 23.62 -7.44
CA ASN A 82 16.59 23.13 -6.23
C ASN A 82 17.23 23.58 -4.90
N VAL A 83 17.96 24.70 -4.89
CA VAL A 83 18.68 25.18 -3.70
C VAL A 83 17.78 25.85 -2.68
N GLN A 84 16.61 26.30 -3.10
CA GLN A 84 15.61 26.98 -2.26
C GLN A 84 14.59 25.97 -1.72
N PRO A 85 14.21 26.02 -0.42
CA PRO A 85 13.20 25.15 0.16
C PRO A 85 11.84 25.24 -0.56
N GLU A 86 11.45 26.44 -0.98
CA GLU A 86 10.17 26.71 -1.65
C GLU A 86 10.07 25.92 -2.96
N ALA A 87 11.12 25.89 -3.77
CA ALA A 87 11.17 25.15 -5.03
C ALA A 87 11.05 23.62 -4.81
N ARG A 88 11.62 23.11 -3.71
CA ARG A 88 11.54 21.67 -3.35
C ARG A 88 10.20 21.30 -2.74
N ARG A 89 9.58 22.21 -1.98
CA ARG A 89 8.33 21.96 -1.26
C ARG A 89 7.22 21.45 -2.18
N ASP A 90 7.00 22.12 -3.31
CA ASP A 90 5.94 21.74 -4.26
C ASP A 90 6.19 20.32 -4.84
N LEU A 91 7.45 19.99 -5.12
CA LEU A 91 7.81 18.67 -5.64
C LEU A 91 7.70 17.58 -4.57
N VAL A 92 8.04 17.87 -3.32
CA VAL A 92 7.83 16.94 -2.19
C VAL A 92 6.34 16.73 -1.93
N LEU A 93 5.52 17.78 -2.03
CA LEU A 93 4.06 17.67 -1.91
C LEU A 93 3.49 16.81 -3.04
N LEU A 94 3.96 17.01 -4.27
CA LEU A 94 3.56 16.18 -5.42
C LEU A 94 3.96 14.72 -5.23
N ALA A 95 5.15 14.43 -4.72
CA ALA A 95 5.55 13.06 -4.38
C ALA A 95 4.61 12.43 -3.34
N ARG A 96 4.21 13.19 -2.32
CA ARG A 96 3.25 12.74 -1.29
C ARG A 96 1.85 12.51 -1.85
N GLU A 97 1.42 13.35 -2.81
CA GLU A 97 0.12 13.19 -3.48
C GLU A 97 0.01 11.83 -4.18
N TYR A 98 1.11 11.37 -4.77
CA TYR A 98 1.19 10.09 -5.47
C TYR A 98 1.78 8.95 -4.62
N ASP A 99 1.98 9.13 -3.31
CA ASP A 99 2.55 8.12 -2.40
C ASP A 99 3.91 7.58 -2.86
N VAL A 100 4.74 8.46 -3.39
CA VAL A 100 6.10 8.18 -3.87
C VAL A 100 7.12 8.78 -2.92
N LEU A 101 8.23 8.06 -2.69
CA LEU A 101 9.27 8.50 -1.77
C LEU A 101 10.17 9.55 -2.43
N PRO A 102 10.29 10.77 -1.88
CA PRO A 102 11.21 11.77 -2.39
C PRO A 102 12.65 11.49 -1.91
N VAL A 103 13.59 11.61 -2.82
CA VAL A 103 15.04 11.47 -2.60
C VAL A 103 15.75 12.75 -3.02
N ALA A 104 16.70 13.22 -2.24
CA ALA A 104 17.58 14.31 -2.64
C ALA A 104 19.01 13.80 -2.92
N ILE A 105 19.57 14.16 -4.07
CA ILE A 105 20.99 13.97 -4.38
C ILE A 105 21.61 15.37 -4.49
N VAL A 106 22.43 15.70 -3.51
CA VAL A 106 23.04 17.04 -3.35
C VAL A 106 24.46 17.03 -3.91
N LEU A 107 24.72 17.87 -4.89
CA LEU A 107 26.07 18.12 -5.40
C LEU A 107 26.60 19.42 -4.77
N ASP A 108 27.26 19.30 -3.60
CA ASP A 108 27.82 20.44 -2.84
C ASP A 108 29.31 20.66 -3.16
N LEU A 109 29.59 20.91 -4.45
CA LEU A 109 30.96 21.11 -4.92
C LEU A 109 31.51 22.50 -4.59
N PRO A 110 32.88 22.67 -4.59
CA PRO A 110 33.55 23.97 -4.36
C PRO A 110 33.04 25.06 -5.32
N GLU A 111 32.82 26.27 -4.79
CA GLU A 111 32.31 27.44 -5.54
C GLU A 111 33.18 27.73 -6.76
N ARG A 112 34.52 27.74 -6.57
CA ARG A 112 35.52 28.00 -7.61
C ARG A 112 35.30 27.06 -8.81
N LEU A 113 35.19 25.75 -8.56
CA LEU A 113 34.97 24.76 -9.60
C LEU A 113 33.65 24.98 -10.35
N CYS A 114 32.56 25.30 -9.61
CA CYS A 114 31.28 25.58 -10.23
C CYS A 114 31.32 26.85 -11.10
N ALA A 115 32.03 27.89 -10.65
CA ALA A 115 32.22 29.12 -11.41
C ALA A 115 33.07 28.89 -12.68
N GLU A 116 34.19 28.17 -12.59
CA GLU A 116 35.03 27.77 -13.73
C GLU A 116 34.22 27.01 -14.78
N ARG A 117 33.44 26.00 -14.36
CA ARG A 117 32.57 25.23 -15.27
C ARG A 117 31.45 26.04 -15.88
N ASN A 118 30.90 27.00 -15.13
CA ASN A 118 29.86 27.89 -15.66
C ASN A 118 30.42 28.86 -16.70
N ALA A 119 31.61 29.43 -16.49
CA ALA A 119 32.27 30.31 -17.44
C ALA A 119 32.66 29.63 -18.77
N GLN A 120 32.82 28.29 -18.76
CA GLN A 120 33.13 27.52 -19.97
C GLN A 120 31.89 27.20 -20.81
N ARG A 121 30.69 27.55 -20.35
CA ARG A 121 29.43 27.33 -21.10
C ARG A 121 29.17 28.49 -22.06
N PRO A 122 29.10 28.24 -23.36
CA PRO A 122 28.90 29.32 -24.36
C PRO A 122 27.45 29.82 -24.36
N ASP A 123 26.53 29.03 -23.81
CA ASP A 123 25.09 29.23 -23.85
C ASP A 123 24.51 29.96 -22.60
N ARG A 124 25.35 30.25 -21.59
CA ARG A 124 24.88 30.82 -20.31
C ARG A 124 25.87 31.81 -19.72
N ASP A 125 25.40 33.02 -19.48
CA ASP A 125 26.15 34.06 -18.78
C ASP A 125 25.53 34.38 -17.41
N PHE A 126 25.67 33.44 -16.48
CA PHE A 126 25.36 33.73 -15.07
C PHE A 126 26.59 34.26 -14.37
N GLY A 127 26.54 35.52 -13.97
CA GLY A 127 27.66 36.12 -13.21
C GLY A 127 28.00 35.36 -11.92
N PRO A 128 29.26 35.46 -11.43
CA PRO A 128 29.72 34.77 -10.24
C PRO A 128 28.87 35.00 -8.97
N HIS A 129 28.20 36.17 -8.90
CA HIS A 129 27.31 36.51 -7.79
C HIS A 129 26.10 35.56 -7.67
N VAL A 130 25.60 35.03 -8.79
CA VAL A 130 24.48 34.09 -8.81
C VAL A 130 24.92 32.75 -8.13
N ILE A 131 26.07 32.24 -8.51
CA ILE A 131 26.63 30.97 -7.95
C ILE A 131 26.88 31.17 -6.46
N ARG A 132 27.47 32.29 -6.03
CA ARG A 132 27.71 32.60 -4.61
C ARG A 132 26.39 32.62 -3.81
N ARG A 133 25.35 33.27 -4.32
CA ARG A 133 24.03 33.32 -3.70
C ARG A 133 23.40 31.92 -3.59
N GLN A 134 23.42 31.15 -4.66
CA GLN A 134 22.92 29.76 -4.68
C GLN A 134 23.66 28.89 -3.66
N ARG A 135 25.00 29.03 -3.56
CA ARG A 135 25.81 28.28 -2.60
C ARG A 135 25.49 28.65 -1.15
N GLN A 136 25.29 29.93 -0.87
CA GLN A 136 24.87 30.39 0.46
C GLN A 136 23.52 29.76 0.85
N GLN A 137 22.58 29.74 -0.08
CA GLN A 137 21.28 29.11 0.12
C GLN A 137 21.41 27.58 0.36
N LEU A 138 22.21 26.90 -0.46
CA LEU A 138 22.44 25.47 -0.29
C LEU A 138 23.02 25.15 1.10
N ARG A 139 24.08 25.86 1.50
CA ARG A 139 24.71 25.68 2.82
C ARG A 139 23.76 25.90 3.98
N ARG A 140 22.88 26.90 3.86
CA ARG A 140 21.89 27.25 4.89
C ARG A 140 20.84 26.16 5.06
N HIS A 141 20.44 25.48 4.00
CA HIS A 141 19.25 24.61 3.98
C HIS A 141 19.57 23.11 3.84
N ARG A 142 20.77 22.70 3.42
CA ARG A 142 21.10 21.28 3.16
C ARG A 142 20.84 20.36 4.35
N ASN A 143 21.12 20.82 5.57
CA ASN A 143 20.94 20.02 6.79
C ASN A 143 19.46 19.87 7.19
N GLY A 144 18.57 20.63 6.56
CA GLY A 144 17.11 20.59 6.80
C GLY A 144 16.33 19.65 5.87
N LEU A 145 16.97 19.07 4.83
CA LEU A 145 16.30 18.30 3.79
C LEU A 145 15.44 17.15 4.33
N SER A 146 15.92 16.41 5.30
CA SER A 146 15.13 15.33 5.93
C SER A 146 13.85 15.88 6.61
N ARG A 147 13.90 17.08 7.18
CA ARG A 147 12.74 17.73 7.80
C ARG A 147 11.77 18.27 6.75
N GLU A 148 12.23 18.59 5.53
CA GLU A 148 11.39 18.95 4.40
C GLU A 148 10.58 17.76 3.88
N GLY A 149 10.96 16.52 4.25
CA GLY A 149 10.25 15.30 3.94
C GLY A 149 10.95 14.37 2.96
N PHE A 150 12.23 14.64 2.64
CA PHE A 150 13.03 13.67 1.89
C PHE A 150 13.28 12.42 2.70
N ARG A 151 12.97 11.26 2.13
CA ARG A 151 13.20 9.95 2.77
C ARG A 151 14.67 9.63 2.86
N THR A 152 15.42 9.96 1.80
CA THR A 152 16.85 9.72 1.69
C THR A 152 17.52 10.98 1.15
N VAL A 153 18.68 11.30 1.72
CA VAL A 153 19.50 12.45 1.30
C VAL A 153 20.92 11.96 1.10
N HIS A 154 21.41 12.03 -0.13
CA HIS A 154 22.79 11.77 -0.49
C HIS A 154 23.51 13.08 -0.73
N VAL A 155 24.72 13.24 -0.21
CA VAL A 155 25.55 14.44 -0.39
C VAL A 155 26.87 14.04 -0.99
N LEU A 156 27.20 14.63 -2.14
CA LEU A 156 28.48 14.49 -2.84
C LEU A 156 29.20 15.83 -2.79
N SER A 157 30.34 15.86 -2.12
CA SER A 157 31.06 17.10 -1.79
C SER A 157 32.33 17.32 -2.61
N THR A 158 32.82 16.29 -3.29
CA THR A 158 34.04 16.34 -4.14
C THR A 158 33.75 15.86 -5.55
N PRO A 159 34.55 16.30 -6.55
CA PRO A 159 34.48 15.76 -7.91
C PRO A 159 34.66 14.24 -7.99
N ASP A 160 35.56 13.71 -7.16
CA ASP A 160 35.90 12.28 -7.12
C ASP A 160 34.70 11.47 -6.60
N GLU A 161 33.98 11.97 -5.58
CA GLU A 161 32.73 11.35 -5.11
C GLU A 161 31.66 11.33 -6.21
N VAL A 162 31.52 12.44 -6.96
CA VAL A 162 30.56 12.53 -8.07
C VAL A 162 30.92 11.56 -9.19
N GLN A 163 32.20 11.44 -9.52
CA GLN A 163 32.68 10.55 -10.57
C GLN A 163 32.61 9.08 -10.17
N ALA A 164 32.88 8.77 -8.90
CA ALA A 164 32.85 7.40 -8.36
C ALA A 164 31.45 6.95 -7.91
N ALA A 165 30.45 7.83 -8.01
CA ALA A 165 29.10 7.51 -7.60
C ALA A 165 28.47 6.44 -8.49
N THR A 166 27.79 5.49 -7.87
CA THR A 166 26.95 4.49 -8.53
C THR A 166 25.56 4.52 -7.94
N ILE A 167 24.53 4.40 -8.76
CA ILE A 167 23.16 4.38 -8.30
C ILE A 167 22.61 2.95 -8.31
N THR A 168 22.23 2.48 -7.14
CA THR A 168 21.49 1.22 -6.97
C THR A 168 20.01 1.51 -6.78
N ARG A 169 19.17 0.78 -7.50
CA ARG A 169 17.70 0.87 -7.39
C ARG A 169 17.21 -0.26 -6.50
N ALA A 170 16.84 0.10 -5.27
CA ALA A 170 16.31 -0.86 -4.30
C ALA A 170 14.80 -1.02 -4.51
N LYS A 171 14.34 -2.26 -4.56
CA LYS A 171 12.90 -2.56 -4.49
C LYS A 171 12.36 -2.08 -3.15
N LEU A 172 11.10 -1.67 -3.13
CA LEU A 172 10.39 -1.41 -1.88
C LEU A 172 10.19 -2.73 -1.12
N PHE A 173 10.16 -2.70 0.20
CA PHE A 173 9.98 -3.91 1.04
C PHE A 173 8.67 -4.65 0.76
N ASN A 174 7.67 -4.00 0.18
CA ASN A 174 6.41 -4.59 -0.24
C ASN A 174 6.45 -5.18 -1.67
N ASP A 175 7.54 -5.00 -2.41
CA ASP A 175 7.70 -5.58 -3.74
C ASP A 175 8.30 -6.97 -3.69
N LEU A 176 7.42 -7.96 -3.62
CA LEU A 176 7.74 -9.39 -3.70
C LEU A 176 7.24 -10.02 -5.01
N ARG A 177 7.26 -9.26 -6.12
CA ARG A 177 6.82 -9.77 -7.43
C ARG A 177 7.58 -10.99 -7.93
N HIS A 178 8.78 -11.23 -7.42
CA HIS A 178 9.58 -12.43 -7.72
C HIS A 178 9.09 -13.69 -7.00
N GLU A 179 8.25 -13.53 -5.98
CA GLU A 179 7.66 -14.62 -5.21
C GLU A 179 6.34 -15.03 -5.88
N SER A 180 6.33 -16.19 -6.54
CA SER A 180 5.17 -16.63 -7.36
C SER A 180 4.28 -17.67 -6.67
N GLY A 181 4.63 -18.09 -5.45
CA GLY A 181 3.90 -19.12 -4.73
C GLY A 181 4.32 -20.56 -5.09
N PRO A 182 3.46 -21.56 -4.83
CA PRO A 182 2.09 -21.44 -4.36
C PRO A 182 1.98 -20.94 -2.91
N PHE A 183 0.85 -20.31 -2.58
CA PHE A 183 0.59 -19.74 -1.26
C PHE A 183 -0.74 -20.23 -0.68
N ASP A 184 -0.81 -20.27 0.67
CA ASP A 184 -2.04 -20.41 1.42
C ASP A 184 -2.26 -19.12 2.21
N VAL A 185 -3.24 -18.32 1.79
CA VAL A 185 -3.50 -16.99 2.37
C VAL A 185 -4.56 -17.13 3.45
N ILE A 186 -4.19 -16.89 4.71
CA ILE A 186 -4.98 -17.14 5.92
C ILE A 186 -5.57 -15.83 6.43
N GLY A 187 -6.88 -15.83 6.70
CA GLY A 187 -7.60 -14.68 7.27
C GLY A 187 -7.31 -14.45 8.75
N ASP A 188 -8.14 -13.63 9.38
CA ASP A 188 -7.98 -13.12 10.75
C ASP A 188 -8.04 -14.26 11.79
N VAL A 189 -6.99 -14.38 12.60
CA VAL A 189 -6.81 -15.49 13.56
C VAL A 189 -7.29 -15.13 14.96
N HIS A 190 -7.04 -13.91 15.42
CA HIS A 190 -7.46 -13.41 16.72
C HIS A 190 -7.19 -14.36 17.89
N GLY A 191 -5.98 -14.86 18.05
CA GLY A 191 -5.62 -15.74 19.17
C GLY A 191 -6.31 -17.12 19.14
N CYS A 192 -6.99 -17.51 18.08
CA CYS A 192 -7.64 -18.82 17.92
C CYS A 192 -6.61 -19.88 17.49
N LEU A 193 -5.68 -20.20 18.40
CA LEU A 193 -4.60 -21.15 18.13
C LEU A 193 -5.11 -22.56 17.75
N PRO A 194 -6.12 -23.14 18.40
CA PRO A 194 -6.61 -24.48 18.04
C PRO A 194 -7.12 -24.55 16.59
N GLU A 195 -7.85 -23.55 16.15
CA GLU A 195 -8.35 -23.44 14.78
C GLU A 195 -7.23 -23.20 13.79
N LEU A 196 -6.21 -22.42 14.15
CA LEU A 196 -5.03 -22.21 13.31
C LEU A 196 -4.25 -23.52 13.12
N GLU A 197 -4.00 -24.29 14.18
CA GLU A 197 -3.36 -25.59 14.08
C GLU A 197 -4.18 -26.57 13.21
N GLN A 198 -5.50 -26.61 13.41
CA GLN A 198 -6.40 -27.45 12.63
C GLN A 198 -6.42 -27.05 11.15
N LEU A 199 -6.41 -25.75 10.85
CA LEU A 199 -6.37 -25.26 9.48
C LEU A 199 -5.03 -25.59 8.80
N LEU A 200 -3.91 -25.39 9.49
CA LEU A 200 -2.58 -25.72 8.99
C LEU A 200 -2.44 -27.23 8.71
N ASP A 201 -2.92 -28.09 9.61
CA ASP A 201 -2.95 -29.55 9.41
C ASP A 201 -3.80 -29.90 8.16
N LYS A 202 -4.99 -29.33 8.03
CA LYS A 202 -5.87 -29.52 6.87
C LYS A 202 -5.25 -29.05 5.56
N LEU A 203 -4.40 -28.03 5.60
CA LEU A 203 -3.63 -27.52 4.46
C LEU A 203 -2.35 -28.35 4.19
N GLY A 204 -2.01 -29.30 5.06
CA GLY A 204 -0.86 -30.19 4.90
C GLY A 204 0.46 -29.67 5.49
N TYR A 205 0.41 -28.68 6.38
CA TYR A 205 1.59 -28.22 7.10
C TYR A 205 1.96 -29.15 8.25
N ALA A 206 3.24 -29.44 8.37
CA ALA A 206 3.81 -30.12 9.54
C ALA A 206 4.14 -29.05 10.60
N ILE A 207 3.59 -29.22 11.81
CA ILE A 207 3.77 -28.26 12.93
C ILE A 207 4.89 -28.76 13.83
N ASP A 208 5.93 -27.94 13.97
CA ASP A 208 7.03 -28.17 14.90
C ASP A 208 6.67 -27.64 16.29
N ARG A 209 7.04 -28.41 17.34
CA ARG A 209 6.76 -28.05 18.73
C ARG A 209 8.05 -27.99 19.56
N ASP A 210 8.08 -27.08 20.52
CA ASP A 210 9.19 -27.02 21.49
C ASP A 210 9.10 -28.15 22.55
N GLY A 211 10.11 -28.18 23.45
CA GLY A 211 10.15 -29.17 24.53
C GLY A 211 8.98 -29.12 25.52
N ALA A 212 8.17 -28.06 25.51
CA ALA A 212 6.93 -27.92 26.27
C ALA A 212 5.67 -28.28 25.47
N GLY A 213 5.83 -28.75 24.22
CA GLY A 213 4.73 -29.09 23.33
C GLY A 213 4.05 -27.90 22.64
N ARG A 214 4.60 -26.69 22.78
CA ARG A 214 4.00 -25.47 22.20
C ARG A 214 4.40 -25.37 20.71
N PRO A 215 3.48 -25.01 19.80
CA PRO A 215 3.81 -24.83 18.39
C PRO A 215 4.76 -23.64 18.20
N VAL A 216 5.84 -23.87 17.46
CA VAL A 216 6.90 -22.87 17.25
C VAL A 216 7.20 -22.58 15.80
N ASN A 217 6.78 -23.45 14.89
CA ASN A 217 6.93 -23.32 13.45
C ASN A 217 5.93 -24.25 12.75
N ALA A 218 5.65 -23.98 11.49
CA ALA A 218 4.98 -24.91 10.60
C ALA A 218 5.55 -24.80 9.19
N SER A 219 5.66 -25.91 8.48
CA SER A 219 6.21 -25.94 7.14
C SER A 219 5.43 -26.87 6.23
N HIS A 220 5.40 -26.52 4.95
CA HIS A 220 4.81 -27.33 3.88
C HIS A 220 5.86 -27.58 2.79
N PRO A 221 5.91 -28.78 2.15
CA PRO A 221 6.97 -29.11 1.19
C PRO A 221 7.06 -28.15 -0.02
N THR A 222 5.96 -27.57 -0.44
CA THR A 222 5.89 -26.76 -1.69
C THR A 222 5.18 -25.42 -1.53
N ARG A 223 4.50 -25.18 -0.42
CA ARG A 223 3.66 -23.98 -0.22
C ARG A 223 4.20 -23.13 0.93
N ARG A 224 3.85 -21.85 0.91
CA ARG A 224 4.11 -20.93 2.04
C ARG A 224 2.82 -20.26 2.47
N ALA A 225 2.69 -20.03 3.76
CA ALA A 225 1.54 -19.32 4.30
C ALA A 225 1.69 -17.79 4.13
N ILE A 226 0.57 -17.10 4.03
CA ILE A 226 0.50 -15.62 4.13
C ILE A 226 -0.59 -15.29 5.15
N PHE A 227 -0.22 -14.65 6.26
CA PHE A 227 -1.18 -14.19 7.26
C PHE A 227 -1.62 -12.77 6.97
N LEU A 228 -2.94 -12.54 6.96
CA LEU A 228 -3.53 -11.23 6.65
C LEU A 228 -3.59 -10.27 7.85
N GLY A 229 -2.95 -10.60 8.96
CA GLY A 229 -2.96 -9.80 10.19
C GLY A 229 -4.08 -10.19 11.13
N ASP A 230 -4.33 -9.32 12.11
CA ASP A 230 -5.25 -9.57 13.23
C ASP A 230 -5.02 -10.96 13.87
N LEU A 231 -3.75 -11.22 14.20
CA LEU A 231 -3.30 -12.43 14.87
C LEU A 231 -3.70 -12.43 16.34
N VAL A 232 -3.87 -11.24 16.92
CA VAL A 232 -3.99 -10.98 18.35
C VAL A 232 -5.38 -10.50 18.72
N ASP A 233 -5.64 -10.41 20.04
CA ASP A 233 -6.86 -9.93 20.67
C ASP A 233 -8.06 -10.89 20.55
N ARG A 234 -8.99 -10.78 21.53
CA ARG A 234 -10.27 -11.50 21.59
C ARG A 234 -10.16 -13.00 21.89
N GLY A 235 -9.22 -13.70 21.32
CA GLY A 235 -9.11 -15.15 21.41
C GLY A 235 -8.33 -15.65 22.62
N PRO A 236 -8.29 -16.97 22.80
CA PRO A 236 -7.81 -17.58 24.04
C PRO A 236 -6.27 -17.61 24.16
N ASP A 237 -5.51 -17.58 23.06
CA ASP A 237 -4.06 -17.77 23.11
C ASP A 237 -3.31 -16.90 22.08
N THR A 238 -3.24 -15.60 22.38
CA THR A 238 -2.42 -14.63 21.62
C THR A 238 -0.93 -15.01 21.58
N PRO A 239 -0.27 -15.38 22.74
CA PRO A 239 1.14 -15.76 22.71
C PRO A 239 1.44 -17.00 21.86
N GLY A 240 0.55 -18.00 21.88
CA GLY A 240 0.70 -19.21 21.08
C GLY A 240 0.63 -18.93 19.59
N VAL A 241 -0.35 -18.15 19.13
CA VAL A 241 -0.45 -17.72 17.73
C VAL A 241 0.79 -16.92 17.32
N LEU A 242 1.19 -15.93 18.13
CA LEU A 242 2.39 -15.13 17.83
C LEU A 242 3.66 -16.00 17.77
N ARG A 243 3.82 -16.96 18.68
CA ARG A 243 4.99 -17.85 18.70
C ARG A 243 5.08 -18.66 17.41
N LEU A 244 3.97 -19.25 16.97
CA LEU A 244 3.89 -20.03 15.74
C LEU A 244 4.16 -19.17 14.51
N VAL A 245 3.44 -18.06 14.35
CA VAL A 245 3.56 -17.19 13.17
C VAL A 245 4.95 -16.53 13.09
N MET A 246 5.49 -16.05 14.22
CA MET A 246 6.86 -15.50 14.26
C MET A 246 7.90 -16.56 13.87
N GLY A 247 7.72 -17.81 14.28
CA GLY A 247 8.60 -18.92 13.90
C GLY A 247 8.52 -19.19 12.40
N MET A 248 7.31 -19.28 11.85
CA MET A 248 7.09 -19.49 10.41
C MET A 248 7.71 -18.35 9.56
N VAL A 249 7.53 -17.10 9.98
CA VAL A 249 8.11 -15.94 9.26
C VAL A 249 9.64 -15.96 9.36
N ALA A 250 10.20 -16.25 10.53
CA ALA A 250 11.65 -16.34 10.73
C ALA A 250 12.28 -17.50 9.94
N ALA A 251 11.57 -18.62 9.78
CA ALA A 251 11.99 -19.77 8.98
C ALA A 251 11.79 -19.56 7.47
N GLY A 252 11.12 -18.47 7.04
CA GLY A 252 10.79 -18.19 5.62
C GLY A 252 9.66 -19.09 5.07
N THR A 253 8.93 -19.79 5.94
CA THR A 253 7.76 -20.63 5.57
C THR A 253 6.47 -19.83 5.49
N ALA A 254 6.48 -18.56 5.97
CA ALA A 254 5.34 -17.66 5.87
C ALA A 254 5.73 -16.22 5.63
N PHE A 255 4.78 -15.45 5.12
CA PHE A 255 4.73 -13.98 5.16
C PHE A 255 3.60 -13.54 6.10
N CYS A 256 3.70 -12.31 6.60
CA CYS A 256 2.66 -11.73 7.45
C CYS A 256 2.55 -10.23 7.16
N VAL A 257 1.32 -9.73 7.01
CA VAL A 257 1.04 -8.29 7.04
C VAL A 257 0.41 -7.93 8.39
N PRO A 258 0.60 -6.70 8.90
CA PRO A 258 -0.02 -6.31 10.17
C PRO A 258 -1.50 -6.02 9.99
N GLY A 259 -2.31 -6.40 10.96
CA GLY A 259 -3.65 -5.88 11.16
C GLY A 259 -3.69 -4.63 12.05
N ASN A 260 -4.87 -4.06 12.21
CA ASN A 260 -5.07 -2.92 13.09
C ASN A 260 -4.91 -3.32 14.58
N HIS A 261 -5.16 -4.58 14.94
CA HIS A 261 -4.95 -5.12 16.27
C HIS A 261 -3.46 -5.17 16.62
N GLU A 262 -2.59 -5.65 15.74
CA GLU A 262 -1.13 -5.58 15.92
C GLU A 262 -0.64 -4.14 16.08
N ALA A 263 -1.13 -3.22 15.23
CA ALA A 263 -0.74 -1.82 15.30
C ALA A 263 -1.14 -1.16 16.63
N LYS A 264 -2.25 -1.59 17.23
CA LYS A 264 -2.71 -1.14 18.54
C LYS A 264 -1.92 -1.78 19.68
N LEU A 265 -1.67 -3.09 19.61
CA LEU A 265 -0.85 -3.83 20.56
C LEU A 265 0.58 -3.25 20.65
N LEU A 266 1.21 -2.95 19.51
CA LEU A 266 2.54 -2.33 19.47
C LEU A 266 2.59 -1.00 20.23
N LYS A 267 1.55 -0.17 20.06
CA LYS A 267 1.44 1.08 20.82
C LYS A 267 1.32 0.84 22.32
N ALA A 268 0.55 -0.17 22.74
CA ALA A 268 0.38 -0.55 24.14
C ALA A 268 1.68 -1.07 24.74
N LEU A 269 2.38 -1.98 24.06
CA LEU A 269 3.68 -2.53 24.49
C LEU A 269 4.73 -1.43 24.71
N ARG A 270 4.67 -0.36 23.91
CA ARG A 270 5.55 0.82 24.00
C ARG A 270 5.05 1.89 24.99
N GLY A 271 4.10 1.55 25.84
CA GLY A 271 3.60 2.44 26.89
C GLY A 271 2.81 3.65 26.40
N LYS A 272 2.35 3.65 25.14
CA LYS A 272 1.49 4.73 24.64
C LYS A 272 0.08 4.57 25.21
N ASN A 273 -0.57 5.70 25.51
CA ASN A 273 -1.96 5.70 25.94
C ASN A 273 -2.87 5.27 24.77
N VAL A 274 -3.42 4.06 24.84
CA VAL A 274 -4.36 3.51 23.88
C VAL A 274 -5.62 3.02 24.59
N LYS A 275 -6.78 3.20 23.96
CA LYS A 275 -8.03 2.67 24.51
C LYS A 275 -7.94 1.14 24.55
N ARG A 276 -7.97 0.57 25.74
CA ARG A 276 -7.97 -0.88 25.94
C ARG A 276 -9.38 -1.42 25.69
N SER A 277 -9.66 -1.78 24.44
CA SER A 277 -10.96 -2.30 23.96
C SER A 277 -10.74 -3.34 22.89
N HIS A 278 -11.77 -4.10 22.57
CA HIS A 278 -11.77 -5.12 21.52
C HIS A 278 -10.77 -6.27 21.76
N GLY A 279 -10.58 -6.67 23.04
CA GLY A 279 -9.73 -7.80 23.42
C GLY A 279 -8.27 -7.47 23.72
N LEU A 280 -7.83 -6.21 23.59
CA LEU A 280 -6.45 -5.81 23.89
C LEU A 280 -6.05 -6.08 25.34
N ASP A 281 -6.97 -5.92 26.31
CA ASP A 281 -6.69 -6.19 27.72
C ASP A 281 -6.28 -7.66 27.92
N ALA A 282 -7.04 -8.60 27.35
CA ALA A 282 -6.74 -10.02 27.44
C ALA A 282 -5.40 -10.36 26.77
N SER A 283 -5.09 -9.77 25.62
CA SER A 283 -3.78 -9.95 24.97
C SER A 283 -2.63 -9.44 25.83
N MET A 284 -2.79 -8.28 26.48
CA MET A 284 -1.77 -7.73 27.36
C MET A 284 -1.56 -8.62 28.59
N GLU A 285 -2.63 -9.08 29.25
CA GLU A 285 -2.53 -10.03 30.36
C GLU A 285 -1.82 -11.33 29.98
N GLN A 286 -2.16 -11.91 28.82
CA GLN A 286 -1.51 -13.11 28.30
C GLN A 286 -0.02 -12.87 28.02
N LEU A 287 0.34 -11.72 27.44
CA LEU A 287 1.72 -11.36 27.14
C LEU A 287 2.51 -10.98 28.40
N ASP A 288 1.87 -10.42 29.43
CA ASP A 288 2.51 -10.11 30.72
C ASP A 288 2.87 -11.38 31.50
N ALA A 289 2.20 -12.50 31.25
CA ALA A 289 2.57 -13.81 31.76
C ALA A 289 3.77 -14.46 31.04
N GLU A 290 4.16 -13.94 29.87
CA GLU A 290 5.31 -14.42 29.10
C GLU A 290 6.63 -13.71 29.52
N PRO A 291 7.79 -14.35 29.30
CA PRO A 291 9.09 -13.74 29.56
C PRO A 291 9.27 -12.40 28.80
N GLU A 292 9.98 -11.44 29.41
CA GLU A 292 10.28 -10.15 28.80
C GLU A 292 10.95 -10.27 27.44
N GLU A 293 11.83 -11.27 27.26
CA GLU A 293 12.49 -11.55 25.99
C GLU A 293 11.47 -11.90 24.88
N PHE A 294 10.42 -12.65 25.21
CA PHE A 294 9.36 -12.95 24.25
C PHE A 294 8.59 -11.69 23.86
N ARG A 295 8.22 -10.85 24.84
CA ARG A 295 7.55 -9.57 24.57
C ARG A 295 8.39 -8.63 23.71
N ALA A 296 9.70 -8.57 23.96
CA ALA A 296 10.62 -7.79 23.13
C ALA A 296 10.75 -8.36 21.70
N ARG A 297 10.62 -9.67 21.51
CA ARG A 297 10.53 -10.29 20.17
C ARG A 297 9.25 -9.93 19.46
N VAL A 298 8.12 -9.94 20.16
CA VAL A 298 6.80 -9.54 19.63
C VAL A 298 6.82 -8.07 19.19
N ASP A 299 7.36 -7.15 20.01
CA ASP A 299 7.53 -5.73 19.63
C ASP A 299 8.30 -5.58 18.31
N ARG A 300 9.48 -6.22 18.22
CA ARG A 300 10.31 -6.16 17.01
C ARG A 300 9.63 -6.78 15.79
N PHE A 301 8.93 -7.89 15.98
CA PHE A 301 8.20 -8.57 14.91
C PHE A 301 7.12 -7.67 14.34
N ILE A 302 6.24 -7.14 15.18
CA ILE A 302 5.12 -6.29 14.74
C ILE A 302 5.65 -4.98 14.10
N ASP A 303 6.70 -4.37 14.67
CA ASP A 303 7.30 -3.15 14.11
C ASP A 303 7.91 -3.37 12.72
N GLY A 304 8.42 -4.59 12.47
CA GLY A 304 9.01 -4.98 11.19
C GLY A 304 8.00 -5.37 10.11
N LEU A 305 6.70 -5.53 10.43
CA LEU A 305 5.70 -5.96 9.46
C LEU A 305 5.44 -4.91 8.38
N ILE A 306 5.40 -5.37 7.15
CA ILE A 306 5.13 -4.56 5.95
C ILE A 306 3.63 -4.52 5.70
N SER A 307 3.07 -3.32 5.43
CA SER A 307 1.62 -3.09 5.36
C SER A 307 0.89 -3.88 4.28
N HIS A 308 1.57 -4.25 3.21
CA HIS A 308 1.03 -5.08 2.12
C HIS A 308 2.17 -5.67 1.31
N TYR A 309 1.88 -6.71 0.57
CA TYR A 309 2.80 -7.28 -0.42
C TYR A 309 2.17 -7.33 -1.80
N VAL A 310 3.00 -7.08 -2.81
CA VAL A 310 2.68 -7.31 -4.23
C VAL A 310 3.53 -8.49 -4.68
N LEU A 311 2.88 -9.59 -5.05
CA LEU A 311 3.49 -10.88 -5.34
C LEU A 311 3.18 -11.31 -6.78
N ASP A 312 3.78 -12.40 -7.22
CA ASP A 312 3.50 -13.12 -8.46
C ASP A 312 3.44 -12.21 -9.69
N GLY A 313 4.52 -11.51 -9.99
CA GLY A 313 4.58 -10.59 -11.12
C GLY A 313 3.62 -9.40 -11.02
N GLY A 314 3.00 -9.18 -9.86
CA GLY A 314 1.97 -8.17 -9.64
C GLY A 314 0.54 -8.70 -9.75
N ARG A 315 0.35 -10.02 -9.89
CA ARG A 315 -0.98 -10.66 -10.01
C ARG A 315 -1.68 -10.88 -8.68
N LEU A 316 -0.93 -10.90 -7.58
CA LEU A 316 -1.46 -11.06 -6.23
C LEU A 316 -1.06 -9.88 -5.34
N VAL A 317 -2.02 -9.33 -4.62
CA VAL A 317 -1.82 -8.31 -3.58
C VAL A 317 -2.48 -8.80 -2.29
N VAL A 318 -1.78 -8.66 -1.17
CA VAL A 318 -2.29 -9.01 0.15
C VAL A 318 -2.15 -7.80 1.07
N ALA A 319 -3.23 -7.45 1.77
CA ALA A 319 -3.26 -6.39 2.78
C ALA A 319 -4.41 -6.66 3.74
N HIS A 320 -4.25 -6.29 5.02
CA HIS A 320 -5.24 -6.64 6.04
C HIS A 320 -6.66 -6.10 5.74
N ALA A 321 -6.84 -4.79 5.53
CA ALA A 321 -8.14 -4.23 5.19
C ALA A 321 -8.36 -4.04 3.68
N GLY A 322 -7.54 -4.71 2.86
CA GLY A 322 -7.54 -4.59 1.40
C GLY A 322 -6.73 -3.40 0.88
N LEU A 323 -6.74 -3.22 -0.44
CA LEU A 323 -5.95 -2.17 -1.08
C LEU A 323 -6.48 -1.80 -2.46
N ILE A 324 -6.77 -0.53 -2.68
CA ILE A 324 -7.16 -0.02 -4.00
C ILE A 324 -5.96 0.01 -4.95
N GLU A 325 -6.22 -0.15 -6.25
CA GLU A 325 -5.19 -0.33 -7.27
C GLU A 325 -4.11 0.77 -7.27
N ARG A 326 -4.51 2.03 -7.09
CA ARG A 326 -3.56 3.16 -7.09
C ARG A 326 -2.50 3.10 -5.97
N TYR A 327 -2.71 2.26 -4.94
CA TYR A 327 -1.79 2.09 -3.82
C TYR A 327 -0.88 0.86 -3.95
N HIS A 328 -1.12 -0.02 -4.91
CA HIS A 328 -0.31 -1.22 -5.10
C HIS A 328 1.17 -0.88 -5.29
N GLY A 329 2.02 -1.46 -4.44
CA GLY A 329 3.48 -1.25 -4.49
C GLY A 329 3.93 0.17 -4.11
N ARG A 330 3.08 0.98 -3.49
CA ARG A 330 3.46 2.30 -2.96
C ARG A 330 3.71 2.23 -1.45
N ALA A 331 4.46 3.20 -0.93
CA ALA A 331 4.81 3.25 0.49
C ALA A 331 4.61 4.68 1.03
N SER A 332 3.61 4.85 1.88
CA SER A 332 3.35 6.09 2.62
C SER A 332 2.55 5.80 3.89
N GLY A 333 2.46 6.77 4.79
CA GLY A 333 1.58 6.67 5.96
C GLY A 333 0.11 6.45 5.57
N ARG A 334 -0.35 7.13 4.51
CA ARG A 334 -1.71 7.00 3.97
C ARG A 334 -1.99 5.60 3.42
N VAL A 335 -1.04 5.03 2.66
CA VAL A 335 -1.14 3.65 2.16
C VAL A 335 -1.19 2.66 3.32
N ARG A 336 -0.30 2.82 4.33
CA ARG A 336 -0.31 1.98 5.53
C ARG A 336 -1.63 2.09 6.30
N GLU A 337 -2.17 3.29 6.46
CA GLU A 337 -3.46 3.52 7.11
C GLU A 337 -4.59 2.81 6.40
N PHE A 338 -4.63 2.91 5.06
CA PHE A 338 -5.61 2.18 4.25
C PHE A 338 -5.47 0.66 4.42
N CYS A 339 -4.25 0.12 4.37
CA CYS A 339 -4.01 -1.31 4.56
C CYS A 339 -4.48 -1.83 5.92
N LEU A 340 -4.42 -1.00 6.97
CA LEU A 340 -4.77 -1.39 8.34
C LEU A 340 -6.26 -1.21 8.65
N TYR A 341 -6.89 -0.19 8.09
CA TYR A 341 -8.23 0.24 8.52
C TYR A 341 -9.24 0.33 7.38
N GLY A 342 -8.80 0.24 6.13
CA GLY A 342 -9.62 0.61 4.98
C GLY A 342 -9.91 2.11 4.96
N GLN A 343 -10.88 2.50 4.16
CA GLN A 343 -11.41 3.85 4.12
C GLN A 343 -12.77 3.88 4.80
N THR A 344 -13.02 4.86 5.67
CA THR A 344 -14.31 5.07 6.32
C THR A 344 -15.02 6.27 5.69
N THR A 345 -16.35 6.28 5.74
CA THR A 345 -17.15 7.42 5.28
C THR A 345 -17.14 8.58 6.28
N GLY A 346 -16.65 8.34 7.50
CA GLY A 346 -16.72 9.27 8.63
C GLY A 346 -18.01 9.12 9.47
N GLU A 347 -18.92 8.27 9.05
CA GLU A 347 -20.15 7.94 9.76
C GLU A 347 -19.96 6.74 10.68
N THR A 348 -20.86 6.58 11.63
CA THR A 348 -20.98 5.41 12.50
C THR A 348 -22.33 4.75 12.29
N ASP A 349 -22.34 3.41 12.30
CA ASP A 349 -23.58 2.64 12.20
C ASP A 349 -24.36 2.62 13.53
N GLU A 350 -25.53 1.99 13.55
CA GLU A 350 -26.39 1.84 14.74
C GLU A 350 -25.71 1.11 15.90
N TYR A 351 -24.62 0.38 15.65
CA TYR A 351 -23.81 -0.33 16.65
C TYR A 351 -22.61 0.49 17.14
N GLY A 352 -22.47 1.74 16.63
CA GLY A 352 -21.33 2.61 16.97
C GLY A 352 -20.05 2.24 16.25
N LEU A 353 -20.10 1.42 15.20
CA LEU A 353 -18.96 1.03 14.40
C LEU A 353 -18.79 1.98 13.20
N PRO A 354 -17.54 2.29 12.79
CA PRO A 354 -17.29 3.12 11.61
C PRO A 354 -17.88 2.49 10.35
N VAL A 355 -18.66 3.26 9.59
CA VAL A 355 -19.14 2.85 8.26
C VAL A 355 -17.96 2.87 7.29
N ARG A 356 -17.73 1.74 6.62
CA ARG A 356 -16.61 1.55 5.70
C ARG A 356 -17.02 1.86 4.27
N TYR A 357 -16.11 2.48 3.54
CA TYR A 357 -16.27 2.65 2.11
C TYR A 357 -16.13 1.29 1.40
N PRO A 358 -17.08 0.89 0.55
CA PRO A 358 -17.11 -0.44 -0.08
C PRO A 358 -16.13 -0.51 -1.27
N TRP A 359 -14.84 -0.27 -1.04
CA TRP A 359 -13.81 -0.17 -2.07
C TRP A 359 -13.74 -1.39 -2.99
N ALA A 360 -14.04 -2.59 -2.48
CA ALA A 360 -13.99 -3.83 -3.26
C ALA A 360 -15.07 -3.87 -4.37
N GLN A 361 -16.22 -3.22 -4.17
CA GLN A 361 -17.27 -3.07 -5.19
C GLN A 361 -16.79 -2.21 -6.37
N GLU A 362 -15.92 -1.24 -6.09
CA GLU A 362 -15.39 -0.34 -7.11
C GLU A 362 -14.05 -0.81 -7.70
N TYR A 363 -13.47 -1.87 -7.14
CA TYR A 363 -12.20 -2.38 -7.61
C TYR A 363 -12.31 -2.94 -9.04
N ARG A 364 -11.41 -2.47 -9.95
CA ARG A 364 -11.35 -2.90 -11.36
C ARG A 364 -9.94 -3.32 -11.78
N GLY A 365 -9.03 -3.45 -10.79
CA GLY A 365 -7.64 -3.83 -11.04
C GLY A 365 -7.50 -5.28 -11.53
N GLN A 366 -6.39 -5.55 -12.23
CA GLN A 366 -6.08 -6.88 -12.74
C GLN A 366 -5.54 -7.83 -11.65
N ALA A 367 -4.92 -7.28 -10.62
CA ALA A 367 -4.39 -8.06 -9.51
C ALA A 367 -5.53 -8.61 -8.65
N LEU A 368 -5.38 -9.85 -8.21
CA LEU A 368 -6.20 -10.41 -7.14
C LEU A 368 -5.82 -9.76 -5.81
N VAL A 369 -6.80 -9.21 -5.07
CA VAL A 369 -6.57 -8.64 -3.74
C VAL A 369 -7.22 -9.52 -2.68
N LEU A 370 -6.40 -10.07 -1.76
CA LEU A 370 -6.86 -10.87 -0.64
C LEU A 370 -6.74 -10.06 0.66
N TYR A 371 -7.80 -10.08 1.45
CA TYR A 371 -7.90 -9.24 2.65
C TYR A 371 -8.80 -9.87 3.73
N GLY A 372 -8.82 -9.27 4.92
CA GLY A 372 -9.62 -9.65 6.07
C GLY A 372 -10.34 -8.46 6.69
N HIS A 373 -10.22 -8.28 8.03
CA HIS A 373 -10.61 -7.09 8.77
C HIS A 373 -12.11 -6.87 8.99
N THR A 374 -12.95 -7.20 8.04
CA THR A 374 -14.40 -7.01 8.15
C THR A 374 -15.06 -8.38 8.07
N PRO A 375 -15.55 -8.92 9.20
CA PRO A 375 -16.09 -10.26 9.23
C PRO A 375 -17.25 -10.44 8.27
N VAL A 376 -17.19 -11.49 7.44
CA VAL A 376 -18.25 -11.93 6.53
C VAL A 376 -18.71 -13.33 6.93
N PRO A 377 -19.99 -13.69 6.77
CA PRO A 377 -20.49 -15.02 7.11
C PRO A 377 -19.85 -16.13 6.28
N GLU A 378 -19.65 -15.85 4.99
CA GLU A 378 -19.01 -16.73 4.00
C GLU A 378 -18.15 -15.89 3.06
N THR A 379 -17.12 -16.52 2.52
CA THR A 379 -16.25 -15.88 1.51
C THR A 379 -17.02 -15.74 0.19
N GLU A 380 -17.06 -14.51 -0.33
CA GLU A 380 -17.69 -14.22 -1.61
C GLU A 380 -16.73 -13.44 -2.51
N TRP A 381 -16.61 -13.86 -3.76
CA TRP A 381 -15.83 -13.16 -4.76
C TRP A 381 -16.52 -11.86 -5.16
N LEU A 382 -15.82 -10.74 -4.98
CA LEU A 382 -16.31 -9.44 -5.40
C LEU A 382 -15.27 -8.80 -6.32
N ASN A 383 -15.55 -8.78 -7.62
CA ASN A 383 -14.54 -8.45 -8.64
C ASN A 383 -13.29 -9.35 -8.48
N ASN A 384 -12.08 -8.81 -8.61
CA ASN A 384 -10.84 -9.53 -8.32
C ASN A 384 -10.43 -9.38 -6.84
N THR A 385 -11.37 -9.50 -5.90
CA THR A 385 -11.08 -9.42 -4.47
C THR A 385 -11.79 -10.52 -3.69
N LEU A 386 -11.23 -10.92 -2.55
CA LEU A 386 -11.85 -11.87 -1.64
C LEU A 386 -11.52 -11.50 -0.20
N CYS A 387 -12.56 -11.39 0.64
CA CYS A 387 -12.42 -11.28 2.08
C CYS A 387 -12.29 -12.67 2.70
N LEU A 388 -11.26 -12.89 3.53
CA LEU A 388 -11.00 -14.17 4.21
C LEU A 388 -11.27 -14.11 5.73
N ASP A 389 -11.69 -12.96 6.26
CA ASP A 389 -12.16 -12.87 7.65
C ASP A 389 -13.58 -13.44 7.72
N THR A 390 -13.68 -14.71 8.08
CA THR A 390 -14.95 -15.39 8.27
C THR A 390 -15.34 -15.51 9.73
N GLY A 391 -14.85 -14.59 10.57
CA GLY A 391 -15.30 -14.40 11.93
C GLY A 391 -14.99 -15.53 12.88
N CYS A 392 -13.84 -16.19 12.79
CA CYS A 392 -13.47 -17.32 13.64
C CYS A 392 -13.71 -17.03 15.12
N VAL A 393 -13.20 -15.91 15.63
CA VAL A 393 -13.31 -15.53 17.04
C VAL A 393 -14.76 -15.28 17.49
N PHE A 394 -15.66 -15.02 16.56
CA PHE A 394 -17.09 -14.81 16.77
C PHE A 394 -17.95 -16.07 16.59
N GLY A 395 -17.32 -17.24 16.45
CA GLY A 395 -18.01 -18.52 16.26
C GLY A 395 -18.26 -18.89 14.78
N GLY A 396 -17.66 -18.17 13.84
CA GLY A 396 -17.67 -18.46 12.42
C GLY A 396 -16.65 -19.53 12.02
N ARG A 397 -15.77 -19.20 11.09
CA ARG A 397 -14.73 -20.12 10.57
C ARG A 397 -13.37 -19.41 10.52
N LEU A 398 -12.29 -20.18 10.56
CA LEU A 398 -10.98 -19.72 10.09
C LEU A 398 -10.79 -20.21 8.67
N SER A 399 -10.56 -19.28 7.74
CA SER A 399 -10.52 -19.55 6.31
C SER A 399 -9.19 -19.22 5.69
N ALA A 400 -8.78 -20.01 4.71
CA ALA A 400 -7.61 -19.76 3.86
C ALA A 400 -7.98 -19.90 2.38
N LEU A 401 -7.29 -19.17 1.51
CA LEU A 401 -7.33 -19.37 0.07
C LEU A 401 -6.04 -20.03 -0.41
N ASN A 402 -6.15 -21.17 -1.10
CA ASN A 402 -5.05 -21.74 -1.86
C ASN A 402 -4.83 -20.89 -3.14
N TYR A 403 -3.63 -20.34 -3.32
CA TYR A 403 -3.22 -19.61 -4.51
C TYR A 403 -2.13 -20.40 -5.26
N PRO A 404 -2.19 -20.58 -6.58
CA PRO A 404 -3.09 -19.90 -7.54
C PRO A 404 -4.44 -20.62 -7.79
N GLU A 405 -4.73 -21.74 -7.13
CA GLU A 405 -5.89 -22.62 -7.39
C GLU A 405 -7.23 -21.93 -7.12
N ARG A 406 -7.25 -20.88 -6.29
CA ARG A 406 -8.44 -20.14 -5.86
C ARG A 406 -9.48 -20.99 -5.12
N THR A 407 -9.01 -21.98 -4.38
CA THR A 407 -9.85 -22.87 -3.55
C THR A 407 -9.83 -22.39 -2.11
N VAL A 408 -11.00 -22.22 -1.51
CA VAL A 408 -11.12 -21.86 -0.09
C VAL A 408 -11.15 -23.12 0.77
N VAL A 409 -10.31 -23.14 1.80
CA VAL A 409 -10.27 -24.18 2.84
C VAL A 409 -10.61 -23.51 4.16
N SER A 410 -11.53 -24.11 4.93
CA SER A 410 -11.96 -23.51 6.22
C SER A 410 -12.10 -24.58 7.29
N VAL A 411 -11.95 -24.16 8.54
CA VAL A 411 -12.29 -24.95 9.72
C VAL A 411 -13.30 -24.17 10.59
N PRO A 412 -14.30 -24.82 11.18
CA PRO A 412 -15.25 -24.13 12.04
C PRO A 412 -14.59 -23.71 13.35
N ALA A 413 -15.02 -22.59 13.92
CA ALA A 413 -14.66 -22.24 15.27
C ALA A 413 -15.21 -23.27 16.27
N THR A 414 -14.43 -23.62 17.27
CA THR A 414 -14.86 -24.59 18.31
C THR A 414 -15.89 -24.01 19.25
N ARG A 415 -15.93 -22.67 19.37
CA ARG A 415 -16.90 -21.91 20.18
C ARG A 415 -16.88 -20.44 19.81
N VAL A 416 -17.82 -19.69 20.33
CA VAL A 416 -17.77 -18.22 20.36
C VAL A 416 -16.77 -17.82 21.44
N TYR A 417 -15.65 -17.21 21.05
CA TYR A 417 -14.63 -16.74 21.98
C TYR A 417 -14.91 -15.30 22.45
N HIS A 418 -15.44 -14.48 21.54
CA HIS A 418 -15.78 -13.10 21.83
C HIS A 418 -17.15 -12.77 21.22
N PRO A 419 -18.10 -12.19 21.98
CA PRO A 419 -19.38 -11.79 21.42
C PRO A 419 -19.16 -10.65 20.40
N PRO A 420 -19.70 -10.75 19.18
CA PRO A 420 -19.58 -9.68 18.19
C PRO A 420 -20.41 -8.46 18.62
N ALA A 421 -19.91 -7.26 18.35
CA ALA A 421 -20.64 -6.02 18.63
C ALA A 421 -21.92 -5.90 17.76
N LYS A 422 -21.89 -6.51 16.58
CA LYS A 422 -23.01 -6.62 15.63
C LYS A 422 -23.37 -8.10 15.48
N PRO A 423 -24.66 -8.48 15.44
CA PRO A 423 -25.05 -9.87 15.20
C PRO A 423 -24.30 -10.45 14.00
N PHE A 424 -23.53 -11.51 14.24
CA PHE A 424 -22.81 -12.21 13.19
C PHE A 424 -23.71 -13.34 12.70
N PRO A 425 -24.17 -13.35 11.43
CA PRO A 425 -25.00 -14.41 10.91
C PRO A 425 -24.16 -15.70 10.85
N VAL A 426 -24.40 -16.63 11.77
CA VAL A 426 -23.84 -17.98 11.67
C VAL A 426 -24.67 -18.72 10.63
N SER A 427 -24.07 -19.03 9.48
CA SER A 427 -24.73 -19.86 8.46
C SER A 427 -25.08 -21.21 9.08
N ALA A 428 -26.35 -21.57 9.10
CA ALA A 428 -26.76 -22.94 9.36
C ALA A 428 -26.05 -23.85 8.33
N PRO A 429 -25.65 -25.10 8.69
CA PRO A 429 -24.98 -25.99 7.76
C PRO A 429 -25.86 -26.13 6.52
N SER A 430 -25.39 -25.64 5.38
CA SER A 430 -26.13 -25.67 4.11
C SER A 430 -26.29 -27.10 3.65
N ALA A 431 -27.49 -27.60 3.71
CA ALA A 431 -27.90 -28.74 2.94
C ALA A 431 -27.95 -28.35 1.46
N GLY A 432 -26.93 -28.74 0.69
CA GLY A 432 -26.93 -28.68 -0.76
C GLY A 432 -26.48 -27.32 -1.33
N SER A 433 -25.42 -27.34 -2.12
CA SER A 433 -25.00 -26.20 -2.95
C SER A 433 -26.17 -25.70 -3.79
N PRO A 434 -26.48 -24.39 -3.77
CA PRO A 434 -27.37 -23.86 -4.79
C PRO A 434 -26.64 -23.92 -6.14
N ALA A 435 -27.32 -24.50 -7.13
CA ALA A 435 -26.90 -24.44 -8.51
C ALA A 435 -26.53 -23.02 -8.89
N HIS A 436 -25.45 -22.85 -9.66
CA HIS A 436 -25.09 -21.60 -10.31
C HIS A 436 -26.35 -20.94 -10.89
N ARG A 437 -26.84 -19.89 -10.23
CA ARG A 437 -27.70 -18.95 -10.90
C ARG A 437 -26.81 -18.13 -11.84
N GLU A 438 -27.05 -18.27 -13.12
CA GLU A 438 -26.56 -17.29 -14.09
C GLU A 438 -26.92 -15.89 -13.58
N PRO A 439 -26.04 -14.90 -13.68
CA PRO A 439 -26.41 -13.54 -13.31
C PRO A 439 -27.64 -13.16 -14.13
N ASP A 440 -28.71 -12.74 -13.46
CA ASP A 440 -29.92 -12.22 -14.10
C ASP A 440 -29.48 -11.05 -14.98
N VAL A 441 -29.38 -11.30 -16.28
CA VAL A 441 -29.07 -10.25 -17.25
C VAL A 441 -30.38 -9.42 -17.40
N LEU A 442 -30.30 -8.16 -16.95
CA LEU A 442 -31.36 -7.19 -17.17
C LEU A 442 -31.63 -7.06 -18.67
N ASN A 443 -32.86 -7.25 -19.07
CA ASN A 443 -33.30 -6.91 -20.42
C ASN A 443 -34.36 -5.80 -20.34
N ILE A 444 -34.78 -5.26 -21.49
CA ILE A 444 -35.68 -4.14 -21.54
C ILE A 444 -37.09 -4.48 -21.02
N GLU A 445 -37.47 -5.75 -21.06
CA GLU A 445 -38.77 -6.24 -20.56
C GLU A 445 -38.79 -6.24 -19.03
N ASP A 446 -37.64 -6.47 -18.40
CA ASP A 446 -37.48 -6.39 -16.95
C ASP A 446 -37.62 -4.96 -16.42
N VAL A 447 -37.23 -3.96 -17.22
CA VAL A 447 -37.33 -2.53 -16.86
C VAL A 447 -38.75 -1.99 -17.03
N SER A 448 -39.53 -2.56 -17.95
CA SER A 448 -40.92 -2.15 -18.22
C SER A 448 -41.97 -2.89 -17.37
N GLY A 449 -41.55 -3.90 -16.62
CA GLY A 449 -42.43 -4.72 -15.80
C GLY A 449 -42.58 -4.25 -14.35
N SER A 450 -43.38 -4.97 -13.58
CA SER A 450 -43.59 -4.73 -12.13
C SER A 450 -42.50 -5.40 -11.24
N ARG A 451 -41.42 -5.89 -11.83
CA ARG A 451 -40.34 -6.58 -11.12
C ARG A 451 -39.37 -5.58 -10.45
N VAL A 452 -38.98 -5.90 -9.23
CA VAL A 452 -37.81 -5.29 -8.59
C VAL A 452 -36.62 -6.10 -9.03
N ILE A 453 -35.69 -5.49 -9.76
CA ILE A 453 -34.49 -6.14 -10.27
C ILE A 453 -33.30 -5.72 -9.41
N GLU A 454 -32.67 -6.69 -8.78
CA GLU A 454 -31.38 -6.47 -8.08
C GLU A 454 -30.25 -6.62 -9.09
N THR A 455 -29.58 -5.52 -9.40
CA THR A 455 -28.38 -5.55 -10.27
C THR A 455 -27.14 -5.77 -9.42
N GLY A 456 -26.30 -6.74 -9.78
CA GLY A 456 -25.05 -7.02 -9.08
C GLY A 456 -23.97 -5.93 -9.20
N TYR A 457 -24.22 -4.86 -9.94
CA TYR A 457 -23.25 -3.78 -10.21
C TYR A 457 -23.48 -2.49 -9.40
N LEU A 458 -24.64 -2.31 -8.83
CA LEU A 458 -24.95 -1.18 -7.96
C LEU A 458 -25.41 -1.72 -6.61
N PRO A 459 -25.09 -1.04 -5.49
CA PRO A 459 -25.59 -1.46 -4.20
C PRO A 459 -27.12 -1.47 -4.28
N ARG A 460 -27.71 -2.65 -4.41
CA ARG A 460 -29.14 -2.99 -4.40
C ARG A 460 -30.08 -1.81 -4.69
N VAL A 461 -29.93 -1.18 -5.84
CA VAL A 461 -30.84 -0.15 -6.29
C VAL A 461 -32.02 -0.86 -6.97
N GLY A 462 -33.06 -1.07 -6.22
CA GLY A 462 -34.33 -1.52 -6.81
C GLY A 462 -34.84 -0.40 -7.72
N VAL A 463 -34.86 -0.62 -9.04
CA VAL A 463 -35.52 0.29 -9.97
C VAL A 463 -37.01 0.03 -9.85
N ARG A 464 -37.75 0.98 -9.26
CA ARG A 464 -39.22 0.92 -9.24
C ARG A 464 -39.78 1.22 -10.62
N GLU A 465 -40.87 0.56 -10.98
CA GLU A 465 -41.58 0.71 -12.26
C GLU A 465 -41.79 2.18 -12.67
N ALA A 466 -42.15 3.05 -11.72
CA ALA A 466 -42.33 4.48 -11.97
C ALA A 466 -41.01 5.20 -12.40
N HIS A 467 -39.86 4.77 -11.91
CA HIS A 467 -38.58 5.36 -12.30
C HIS A 467 -38.11 4.85 -13.65
N ALA A 468 -38.34 3.59 -13.97
CA ALA A 468 -38.03 3.01 -15.26
C ALA A 468 -38.91 3.64 -16.37
N ALA A 469 -40.20 3.82 -16.15
CA ALA A 469 -41.08 4.48 -17.10
C ALA A 469 -40.71 5.94 -17.37
N ALA A 470 -40.32 6.70 -16.32
CA ALA A 470 -39.85 8.08 -16.45
C ALA A 470 -38.55 8.16 -17.23
N ALA A 471 -37.59 7.25 -16.97
CA ALA A 471 -36.34 7.20 -17.69
C ALA A 471 -36.54 6.86 -19.17
N LEU A 472 -37.37 5.90 -19.51
CA LEU A 472 -37.73 5.53 -20.89
C LEU A 472 -38.43 6.68 -21.63
N GLU A 473 -39.32 7.44 -20.96
CA GLU A 473 -39.96 8.63 -21.54
C GLU A 473 -38.93 9.72 -21.89
N VAL A 474 -38.00 9.99 -20.99
CA VAL A 474 -36.89 10.95 -21.22
C VAL A 474 -36.01 10.49 -22.39
N MET A 475 -35.62 9.21 -22.42
CA MET A 475 -34.79 8.66 -23.49
C MET A 475 -35.51 8.72 -24.85
N SER A 476 -36.80 8.43 -24.89
CA SER A 476 -37.64 8.56 -26.10
C SER A 476 -37.67 10.00 -26.63
N ARG A 477 -37.81 10.99 -25.74
CA ARG A 477 -37.80 12.44 -26.12
C ARG A 477 -36.46 12.87 -26.75
N PHE A 478 -35.34 12.27 -26.37
CA PHE A 478 -34.05 12.62 -26.89
C PHE A 478 -33.49 11.62 -27.92
N ALA A 479 -34.33 10.70 -28.41
CA ALA A 479 -33.95 9.63 -29.34
C ALA A 479 -32.72 8.82 -28.89
N LEU A 480 -32.60 8.62 -27.57
CA LEU A 480 -31.52 7.84 -26.99
C LEU A 480 -31.86 6.35 -27.03
N ASP A 481 -30.81 5.52 -27.24
CA ASP A 481 -31.01 4.06 -27.23
C ASP A 481 -31.28 3.59 -25.79
N PRO A 482 -32.43 2.89 -25.55
CA PRO A 482 -32.82 2.38 -24.22
C PRO A 482 -31.74 1.47 -23.57
N ARG A 483 -30.84 0.87 -24.36
CA ARG A 483 -29.71 0.08 -23.85
C ARG A 483 -28.72 0.87 -23.00
N TRP A 484 -28.74 2.21 -23.06
CA TRP A 484 -27.92 3.08 -22.22
C TRP A 484 -28.38 3.14 -20.76
N LEU A 485 -29.59 2.64 -20.45
CA LEU A 485 -30.02 2.47 -19.06
C LEU A 485 -29.31 1.31 -18.32
N LEU A 486 -28.56 0.49 -19.05
CA LEU A 486 -27.87 -0.68 -18.52
C LEU A 486 -26.38 -0.42 -18.20
N TYR A 487 -25.91 0.79 -18.37
CA TYR A 487 -24.57 1.25 -18.04
C TYR A 487 -24.71 2.39 -17.02
#